data_a83e42be80a6438ebe8856a81a4f7bc7
#
_entry.id   a83e42be80a6438ebe8856a81a4f7bc7
#
_cell.length_a   1.000
_cell.length_b   1.000
_cell.length_c   1.000
_cell.angle_alpha   90.00
_cell.angle_beta   90.00
_cell.angle_gamma   90.00
#
_symmetry.space_group_name_H-M   'P 1'
#
loop_
_entity.id
_entity.type
_entity.pdbx_description
1 polymer ?
#
loop_
_entity_poly.entity_id
_entity_poly.type
_entity_poly.pdbx_seq_one_letter_code
_entity_poly.pdbx_strand_id
1 'polypeptide(L)'
;MNLTFLIPVKLESEDRVRNLKTILTYLLTKFDAKVLVQEQDTTNRFTKLIMPYLTKRFGIISHRFQYFFDKQNTNYFHKTKILNDLLLKSDTEIVCNYDVDALFPETTYTNAYQAIKDNQCDVVYPYGCGIYQKAVTYKQETFDKFLNSDLDVQSLDKYATISNSTIGWCQFVRRENYIKSFMMNENF
;
A
#
# COMPACT_ATOMS: atom_id res chain seq x y z
N MET A 1 -12.31 -7.24 -7.38
CA MET A 1 -12.77 -6.63 -6.10
C MET A 1 -13.16 -5.18 -6.34
N ASN A 2 -14.23 -4.68 -5.72
CA ASN A 2 -14.59 -3.24 -5.77
C ASN A 2 -13.77 -2.46 -4.70
N LEU A 3 -12.45 -2.50 -4.87
CA LEU A 3 -11.45 -2.04 -3.91
C LEU A 3 -10.36 -1.23 -4.62
N THR A 4 -9.94 -0.13 -3.98
CA THR A 4 -8.75 0.64 -4.38
C THR A 4 -7.77 0.77 -3.23
N PHE A 5 -6.51 0.39 -3.45
CA PHE A 5 -5.40 0.69 -2.55
C PHE A 5 -4.89 2.11 -2.81
N LEU A 6 -4.82 2.93 -1.77
CA LEU A 6 -4.32 4.31 -1.79
C LEU A 6 -2.93 4.34 -1.17
N ILE A 7 -1.91 4.59 -1.98
CA ILE A 7 -0.51 4.46 -1.57
C ILE A 7 0.19 5.82 -1.67
N PRO A 8 0.32 6.56 -0.58
CA PRO A 8 1.17 7.74 -0.50
C PRO A 8 2.63 7.32 -0.38
N VAL A 9 3.54 7.95 -1.16
CA VAL A 9 4.95 7.57 -1.12
C VAL A 9 5.89 8.76 -1.33
N LYS A 10 7.04 8.71 -0.63
CA LYS A 10 8.24 9.49 -0.89
C LYS A 10 9.40 8.52 -1.03
N LEU A 11 10.08 8.55 -2.18
CA LEU A 11 11.11 7.57 -2.53
C LEU A 11 12.52 8.08 -2.15
N GLU A 12 12.71 8.42 -0.89
CA GLU A 12 13.93 9.05 -0.36
C GLU A 12 15.09 8.06 -0.11
N SER A 13 14.83 6.75 -0.09
CA SER A 13 15.83 5.72 0.17
C SER A 13 15.64 4.49 -0.73
N GLU A 14 16.69 3.66 -0.83
CA GLU A 14 16.62 2.37 -1.55
C GLU A 14 15.63 1.42 -0.89
N ASP A 15 15.49 1.46 0.43
CA ASP A 15 14.52 0.67 1.17
C ASP A 15 13.09 1.01 0.76
N ARG A 16 12.76 2.30 0.63
CA ARG A 16 11.44 2.74 0.14
C ARG A 16 11.16 2.26 -1.27
N VAL A 17 12.16 2.34 -2.16
CA VAL A 17 12.06 1.85 -3.54
C VAL A 17 11.80 0.34 -3.57
N ARG A 18 12.57 -0.42 -2.79
CA ARG A 18 12.42 -1.87 -2.68
C ARG A 18 11.06 -2.27 -2.11
N ASN A 19 10.66 -1.65 -1.00
CA ASN A 19 9.39 -1.92 -0.36
C ASN A 19 8.23 -1.64 -1.33
N LEU A 20 8.24 -0.50 -2.02
CA LEU A 20 7.20 -0.19 -2.99
C LEU A 20 7.15 -1.21 -4.15
N LYS A 21 8.30 -1.65 -4.69
CA LYS A 21 8.34 -2.73 -5.70
C LYS A 21 7.69 -4.01 -5.18
N THR A 22 8.00 -4.37 -3.95
CA THR A 22 7.47 -5.58 -3.30
C THR A 22 5.95 -5.49 -3.13
N ILE A 23 5.47 -4.41 -2.56
CA ILE A 23 4.04 -4.18 -2.33
C ILE A 23 3.26 -4.14 -3.64
N LEU A 24 3.72 -3.37 -4.64
CA LEU A 24 3.05 -3.29 -5.93
C LEU A 24 3.03 -4.65 -6.64
N THR A 25 4.13 -5.40 -6.55
CA THR A 25 4.16 -6.76 -7.11
C THR A 25 3.12 -7.65 -6.43
N TYR A 26 3.06 -7.62 -5.11
CA TYR A 26 2.10 -8.41 -4.33
C TYR A 26 0.67 -8.04 -4.66
N LEU A 27 0.31 -6.77 -4.52
CA LEU A 27 -1.06 -6.30 -4.72
C LEU A 27 -1.57 -6.54 -6.14
N LEU A 28 -0.76 -6.24 -7.16
CA LEU A 28 -1.14 -6.42 -8.57
C LEU A 28 -1.20 -7.88 -9.00
N THR A 29 -0.49 -8.78 -8.31
CA THR A 29 -0.53 -10.22 -8.59
C THR A 29 -1.67 -10.91 -7.87
N LYS A 30 -1.87 -10.59 -6.58
CA LYS A 30 -2.79 -11.32 -5.71
C LYS A 30 -4.24 -10.84 -5.78
N PHE A 31 -4.46 -9.57 -6.14
CA PHE A 31 -5.80 -8.99 -6.06
C PHE A 31 -6.23 -8.40 -7.40
N ASP A 32 -7.48 -8.68 -7.79
CA ASP A 32 -8.18 -7.93 -8.84
C ASP A 32 -8.78 -6.66 -8.21
N ALA A 33 -7.91 -5.71 -7.89
CA ALA A 33 -8.20 -4.43 -7.25
C ALA A 33 -7.45 -3.30 -7.96
N LYS A 34 -7.91 -2.06 -7.78
CA LYS A 34 -7.21 -0.87 -8.26
C LYS A 34 -6.10 -0.48 -7.30
N VAL A 35 -5.02 0.08 -7.82
CA VAL A 35 -3.90 0.61 -7.04
C VAL A 35 -3.60 2.02 -7.53
N LEU A 36 -3.76 3.00 -6.67
CA LEU A 36 -3.40 4.39 -6.92
C LEU A 36 -2.17 4.74 -6.07
N VAL A 37 -1.12 5.22 -6.73
CA VAL A 37 0.12 5.66 -6.08
C VAL A 37 0.31 7.14 -6.31
N GLN A 38 0.58 7.91 -5.27
CA GLN A 38 0.99 9.30 -5.41
C GLN A 38 2.31 9.53 -4.70
N GLU A 39 3.31 9.89 -5.50
CA GLU A 39 4.63 10.32 -5.01
C GLU A 39 4.62 11.82 -4.77
N GLN A 40 5.13 12.23 -3.62
CA GLN A 40 5.41 13.63 -3.32
C GLN A 40 6.90 13.80 -3.05
N ASP A 41 7.59 14.51 -3.94
CA ASP A 41 9.03 14.76 -3.82
C ASP A 41 9.41 15.98 -4.68
N THR A 42 10.67 16.41 -4.56
CA THR A 42 11.27 17.42 -5.44
C THR A 42 11.53 16.89 -6.84
N THR A 43 11.77 15.59 -6.98
CA THR A 43 12.07 14.89 -8.24
C THR A 43 11.24 13.63 -8.38
N ASN A 44 10.74 13.38 -9.59
CA ASN A 44 10.02 12.15 -9.92
C ASN A 44 10.98 10.96 -9.98
N ARG A 45 11.03 10.18 -8.91
CA ARG A 45 11.84 8.96 -8.82
C ARG A 45 11.09 7.73 -9.26
N PHE A 46 9.77 7.70 -9.08
CA PHE A 46 8.93 6.57 -9.47
C PHE A 46 9.10 6.22 -10.94
N THR A 47 9.00 7.19 -11.83
CA THR A 47 9.15 6.98 -13.28
C THR A 47 10.51 6.39 -13.65
N LYS A 48 11.57 6.74 -12.90
CA LYS A 48 12.92 6.24 -13.15
C LYS A 48 13.19 4.86 -12.55
N LEU A 49 12.68 4.60 -11.34
CA LEU A 49 13.09 3.46 -10.52
C LEU A 49 12.04 2.34 -10.43
N ILE A 50 10.76 2.68 -10.55
CA ILE A 50 9.65 1.75 -10.34
C ILE A 50 8.98 1.40 -11.67
N MET A 51 8.67 2.39 -12.51
CA MET A 51 7.93 2.17 -13.75
C MET A 51 8.59 1.15 -14.69
N PRO A 52 9.93 1.18 -14.93
CA PRO A 52 10.58 0.18 -15.78
C PRO A 52 10.43 -1.25 -15.24
N TYR A 53 10.48 -1.41 -13.92
CA TYR A 53 10.27 -2.68 -13.26
C TYR A 53 8.84 -3.20 -13.46
N LEU A 54 7.83 -2.35 -13.24
CA LEU A 54 6.43 -2.73 -13.42
C LEU A 54 6.11 -3.07 -14.88
N THR A 55 6.59 -2.26 -15.81
CA THR A 55 6.39 -2.51 -17.26
C THR A 55 7.00 -3.83 -17.68
N LYS A 56 8.21 -4.15 -17.20
CA LYS A 56 8.86 -5.43 -17.50
C LYS A 56 8.08 -6.62 -16.95
N ARG A 57 7.48 -6.48 -15.75
CA ARG A 57 6.81 -7.57 -15.04
C ARG A 57 5.37 -7.78 -15.48
N PHE A 58 4.62 -6.72 -15.71
CA PHE A 58 3.18 -6.74 -15.92
C PHE A 58 2.74 -6.24 -17.30
N GLY A 59 3.63 -5.65 -18.07
CA GLY A 59 3.25 -4.98 -19.31
C GLY A 59 2.41 -3.72 -19.05
N ILE A 60 1.35 -3.52 -19.84
CA ILE A 60 0.43 -2.38 -19.69
C ILE A 60 -0.66 -2.74 -18.68
N ILE A 61 -0.68 -2.06 -17.54
CA ILE A 61 -1.61 -2.28 -16.42
C ILE A 61 -2.51 -1.06 -16.13
N SER A 62 -2.68 -0.17 -17.10
CA SER A 62 -3.36 1.13 -16.92
C SER A 62 -4.80 1.04 -16.41
N HIS A 63 -5.50 -0.09 -16.60
CA HIS A 63 -6.86 -0.27 -16.14
C HIS A 63 -6.97 -0.51 -14.61
N ARG A 64 -5.90 -0.97 -13.97
CA ARG A 64 -5.87 -1.23 -12.52
C ARG A 64 -4.84 -0.42 -11.77
N PHE A 65 -3.90 0.21 -12.45
CA PHE A 65 -2.80 0.94 -11.83
C PHE A 65 -2.73 2.36 -12.36
N GLN A 66 -2.66 3.34 -11.46
CA GLN A 66 -2.44 4.73 -11.80
C GLN A 66 -1.39 5.33 -10.87
N TYR A 67 -0.55 6.19 -11.44
CA TYR A 67 0.49 6.90 -10.73
C TYR A 67 0.34 8.40 -10.92
N PHE A 68 0.52 9.14 -9.83
CA PHE A 68 0.49 10.60 -9.78
C PHE A 68 1.77 11.13 -9.16
N PHE A 69 2.21 12.29 -9.63
CA PHE A 69 3.36 12.98 -9.07
C PHE A 69 2.97 14.38 -8.60
N ASP A 70 3.19 14.64 -7.32
CA ASP A 70 3.03 15.97 -6.69
C ASP A 70 4.41 16.55 -6.43
N LYS A 71 4.82 17.51 -7.27
CA LYS A 71 6.12 18.17 -7.13
C LYS A 71 6.06 19.17 -6.00
N GLN A 72 6.89 18.95 -4.99
CA GLN A 72 7.05 19.87 -3.85
C GLN A 72 8.47 20.41 -3.78
N ASN A 73 8.59 21.68 -3.37
CA ASN A 73 9.88 22.31 -3.14
C ASN A 73 10.34 22.22 -1.68
N THR A 74 9.60 21.50 -0.85
CA THR A 74 9.88 21.30 0.58
C THR A 74 10.18 19.85 0.86
N ASN A 75 10.91 19.59 1.95
CA ASN A 75 11.20 18.24 2.41
C ASN A 75 10.04 17.58 3.18
N TYR A 76 8.92 18.28 3.35
CA TYR A 76 7.76 17.73 4.04
C TYR A 76 7.04 16.70 3.18
N PHE A 77 6.56 15.65 3.82
CA PHE A 77 5.72 14.62 3.22
C PHE A 77 4.31 14.71 3.83
N HIS A 78 3.38 15.25 3.05
CA HIS A 78 2.00 15.48 3.49
C HIS A 78 1.14 14.24 3.25
N LYS A 79 1.38 13.17 4.03
CA LYS A 79 0.70 11.87 3.86
C LYS A 79 -0.83 12.01 3.86
N THR A 80 -1.39 12.77 4.78
CA THR A 80 -2.85 12.95 4.91
C THR A 80 -3.46 13.62 3.68
N LYS A 81 -2.83 14.70 3.17
CA LYS A 81 -3.26 15.37 1.95
C LYS A 81 -3.23 14.42 0.75
N ILE A 82 -2.15 13.64 0.60
CA ILE A 82 -2.01 12.66 -0.49
C ILE A 82 -3.11 11.61 -0.42
N LEU A 83 -3.41 11.10 0.78
CA LEU A 83 -4.48 10.11 0.96
C LEU A 83 -5.85 10.69 0.59
N ASN A 84 -6.13 11.95 0.95
CA ASN A 84 -7.36 12.65 0.54
C ASN A 84 -7.41 12.84 -0.99
N ASP A 85 -6.32 13.26 -1.61
CA ASP A 85 -6.23 13.41 -3.07
C ASP A 85 -6.48 12.08 -3.79
N LEU A 86 -5.92 10.97 -3.29
CA LEU A 86 -6.11 9.63 -3.84
C LEU A 86 -7.53 9.11 -3.60
N LEU A 87 -8.11 9.39 -2.42
CA LEU A 87 -9.49 9.05 -2.09
C LEU A 87 -10.47 9.70 -3.08
N LEU A 88 -10.28 10.97 -3.41
CA LEU A 88 -11.13 11.69 -4.37
C LEU A 88 -10.97 11.16 -5.80
N LYS A 89 -9.79 10.65 -6.16
CA LYS A 89 -9.52 10.03 -7.46
C LYS A 89 -10.04 8.59 -7.57
N SER A 90 -10.30 7.93 -6.43
CA SER A 90 -10.81 6.55 -6.41
C SER A 90 -12.30 6.54 -6.78
N ASP A 91 -12.75 5.43 -7.37
CA ASP A 91 -14.13 5.23 -7.83
C ASP A 91 -14.75 3.91 -7.33
N THR A 92 -14.07 3.22 -6.42
CA THR A 92 -14.52 1.96 -5.84
C THR A 92 -15.30 2.18 -4.54
N GLU A 93 -16.12 1.20 -4.16
CA GLU A 93 -16.92 1.23 -2.93
C GLU A 93 -16.05 1.21 -1.67
N ILE A 94 -14.96 0.46 -1.70
CA ILE A 94 -14.04 0.31 -0.57
C ILE A 94 -12.68 0.84 -0.97
N VAL A 95 -12.03 1.56 -0.06
CA VAL A 95 -10.66 2.02 -0.21
C VAL A 95 -9.80 1.48 0.91
N CYS A 96 -8.52 1.34 0.64
CA CYS A 96 -7.53 0.92 1.63
C CYS A 96 -6.38 1.93 1.67
N ASN A 97 -6.28 2.71 2.76
CA ASN A 97 -5.07 3.48 3.05
C ASN A 97 -3.93 2.51 3.34
N TYR A 98 -2.81 2.63 2.64
CA TYR A 98 -1.79 1.60 2.67
C TYR A 98 -0.37 2.16 2.76
N ASP A 99 0.40 1.69 3.74
CA ASP A 99 1.83 2.01 3.89
C ASP A 99 2.70 0.98 3.17
N VAL A 100 3.77 1.43 2.51
CA VAL A 100 4.62 0.59 1.65
C VAL A 100 5.57 -0.34 2.38
N ASP A 101 5.57 -0.36 3.69
CA ASP A 101 6.45 -1.17 4.54
C ASP A 101 5.74 -2.29 5.29
N ALA A 102 4.46 -2.49 5.03
CA ALA A 102 3.67 -3.55 5.63
C ALA A 102 3.16 -4.55 4.58
N LEU A 103 3.19 -5.83 4.92
CA LEU A 103 2.70 -6.91 4.09
C LEU A 103 1.97 -7.94 4.95
N PHE A 104 0.77 -8.34 4.55
CA PHE A 104 -0.05 -9.31 5.27
C PHE A 104 -0.34 -10.53 4.38
N PRO A 105 -0.72 -11.68 4.96
CA PRO A 105 -1.26 -12.79 4.19
C PRO A 105 -2.50 -12.38 3.37
N GLU A 106 -2.70 -12.98 2.21
CA GLU A 106 -3.81 -12.67 1.29
C GLU A 106 -5.18 -12.74 1.98
N THR A 107 -5.37 -13.72 2.85
CA THR A 107 -6.60 -13.90 3.62
C THR A 107 -6.93 -12.71 4.53
N THR A 108 -5.90 -12.00 5.03
CA THR A 108 -6.08 -10.81 5.85
C THR A 108 -6.76 -9.69 5.08
N TYR A 109 -6.35 -9.45 3.82
CA TYR A 109 -6.97 -8.43 2.96
C TYR A 109 -8.38 -8.84 2.52
N THR A 110 -8.56 -10.11 2.14
CA THR A 110 -9.87 -10.60 1.68
C THR A 110 -10.90 -10.58 2.80
N ASN A 111 -10.52 -10.95 4.02
CA ASN A 111 -11.41 -10.89 5.19
C ASN A 111 -11.77 -9.44 5.55
N ALA A 112 -10.81 -8.50 5.51
CA ALA A 112 -11.08 -7.09 5.75
C ALA A 112 -12.05 -6.49 4.71
N TYR A 113 -11.82 -6.79 3.43
CA TYR A 113 -12.72 -6.39 2.35
C TYR A 113 -14.13 -6.98 2.55
N GLN A 114 -14.23 -8.27 2.86
CA GLN A 114 -15.51 -8.95 3.02
C GLN A 114 -16.31 -8.41 4.21
N ALA A 115 -15.66 -8.11 5.34
CA ALA A 115 -16.33 -7.55 6.52
C ALA A 115 -17.04 -6.21 6.21
N ILE A 116 -16.41 -5.33 5.42
CA ILE A 116 -17.05 -4.09 5.00
C ILE A 116 -18.14 -4.36 3.96
N LYS A 117 -17.88 -5.23 2.98
CA LYS A 117 -18.85 -5.57 1.93
C LYS A 117 -20.14 -6.15 2.51
N ASP A 118 -20.03 -6.98 3.54
CA ASP A 118 -21.16 -7.61 4.23
C ASP A 118 -21.81 -6.67 5.27
N ASN A 119 -21.45 -5.39 5.31
CA ASN A 119 -21.95 -4.39 6.24
C ASN A 119 -21.77 -4.76 7.73
N GLN A 120 -20.71 -5.53 8.06
CA GLN A 120 -20.39 -5.84 9.46
C GLN A 120 -19.73 -4.62 10.15
N CYS A 121 -19.04 -3.78 9.38
CA CYS A 121 -18.40 -2.56 9.85
C CYS A 121 -18.09 -1.62 8.67
N ASP A 122 -17.79 -0.35 8.96
CA ASP A 122 -17.39 0.65 7.96
C ASP A 122 -15.87 0.83 7.87
N VAL A 123 -15.14 0.39 8.90
CA VAL A 123 -13.67 0.51 8.99
C VAL A 123 -13.09 -0.79 9.54
N VAL A 124 -12.02 -1.27 8.91
CA VAL A 124 -11.25 -2.43 9.38
C VAL A 124 -9.77 -2.12 9.41
N TYR A 125 -9.15 -2.35 10.54
CA TYR A 125 -7.70 -2.46 10.68
C TYR A 125 -7.35 -3.95 10.66
N PRO A 126 -6.74 -4.48 9.59
CA PRO A 126 -6.57 -5.92 9.40
C PRO A 126 -5.38 -6.49 10.18
N TYR A 127 -5.08 -5.93 11.33
CA TYR A 127 -4.00 -6.37 12.22
C TYR A 127 -4.42 -6.24 13.68
N GLY A 128 -3.86 -7.10 14.53
CA GLY A 128 -4.16 -7.09 15.97
C GLY A 128 -3.54 -5.89 16.69
N CYS A 129 -4.02 -5.61 17.89
CA CYS A 129 -3.55 -4.50 18.73
C CYS A 129 -2.05 -4.66 19.05
N GLY A 130 -1.20 -4.14 18.21
CA GLY A 130 0.17 -3.70 18.44
C GLY A 130 1.21 -4.67 19.01
N ILE A 131 0.86 -5.91 19.33
CA ILE A 131 1.75 -6.76 20.15
C ILE A 131 2.68 -7.64 19.30
N TYR A 132 2.34 -7.95 18.04
CA TYR A 132 3.13 -8.88 17.22
C TYR A 132 3.31 -8.40 15.80
N GLN A 133 4.33 -7.61 15.62
CA GLN A 133 4.86 -7.25 14.32
C GLN A 133 6.08 -8.11 14.03
N LYS A 134 6.19 -8.58 12.81
CA LYS A 134 7.36 -9.29 12.31
C LYS A 134 8.14 -8.35 11.40
N ALA A 135 9.37 -8.04 11.77
CA ALA A 135 10.30 -7.28 10.94
C ALA A 135 11.21 -8.24 10.16
N VAL A 136 11.15 -8.18 8.84
CA VAL A 136 12.02 -8.99 7.97
C VAL A 136 13.31 -8.23 7.74
N THR A 137 14.44 -8.78 8.18
CA THR A 137 15.76 -8.23 7.87
C THR A 137 16.04 -8.36 6.38
N TYR A 138 16.42 -7.24 5.77
CA TYR A 138 16.73 -7.21 4.35
C TYR A 138 17.91 -8.11 4.00
N LYS A 139 17.66 -9.02 3.04
CA LYS A 139 18.67 -9.74 2.27
C LYS A 139 18.17 -9.83 0.85
N GLN A 140 18.97 -9.43 -0.12
CA GLN A 140 18.60 -9.42 -1.54
C GLN A 140 18.04 -10.79 -1.98
N GLU A 141 18.72 -11.86 -1.62
CA GLU A 141 18.31 -13.23 -1.95
C GLU A 141 16.91 -13.58 -1.42
N THR A 142 16.58 -13.13 -0.20
CA THR A 142 15.24 -13.37 0.41
C THR A 142 14.15 -12.66 -0.37
N PHE A 143 14.39 -11.40 -0.75
CA PHE A 143 13.44 -10.63 -1.56
C PHE A 143 13.29 -11.19 -2.96
N ASP A 144 14.38 -11.55 -3.62
CA ASP A 144 14.35 -12.14 -4.96
C ASP A 144 13.60 -13.47 -4.96
N LYS A 145 13.81 -14.31 -3.97
CA LYS A 145 13.05 -15.55 -3.80
C LYS A 145 11.57 -15.28 -3.61
N PHE A 146 11.20 -14.35 -2.72
CA PHE A 146 9.82 -13.98 -2.48
C PHE A 146 9.16 -13.43 -3.75
N LEU A 147 9.79 -12.49 -4.46
CA LEU A 147 9.24 -11.86 -5.66
C LEU A 147 9.12 -12.82 -6.86
N ASN A 148 9.92 -13.88 -6.88
CA ASN A 148 9.91 -14.89 -7.95
C ASN A 148 9.17 -16.19 -7.58
N SER A 149 8.59 -16.25 -6.38
CA SER A 149 7.74 -17.35 -5.92
C SER A 149 6.25 -17.03 -6.12
N ASP A 150 5.40 -17.76 -5.43
CA ASP A 150 3.95 -17.54 -5.33
C ASP A 150 3.56 -16.34 -4.47
N LEU A 151 4.53 -15.58 -3.95
CA LEU A 151 4.34 -14.43 -3.05
C LEU A 151 3.65 -14.83 -1.74
N ASP A 152 3.97 -15.99 -1.20
CA ASP A 152 3.49 -16.42 0.11
C ASP A 152 4.20 -15.64 1.23
N VAL A 153 3.45 -14.78 1.91
CA VAL A 153 3.96 -13.95 3.01
C VAL A 153 4.46 -14.79 4.17
N GLN A 154 3.86 -15.94 4.45
CA GLN A 154 4.29 -16.83 5.53
C GLN A 154 5.69 -17.39 5.28
N SER A 155 6.10 -17.50 4.03
CA SER A 155 7.47 -17.94 3.66
C SER A 155 8.55 -17.00 4.20
N LEU A 156 8.21 -15.76 4.55
CA LEU A 156 9.11 -14.76 5.13
C LEU A 156 9.31 -14.93 6.65
N ASP A 157 8.47 -15.69 7.33
CA ASP A 157 8.50 -15.86 8.79
C ASP A 157 9.86 -16.35 9.33
N LYS A 158 10.51 -17.23 8.57
CA LYS A 158 11.85 -17.75 8.93
C LYS A 158 12.98 -16.71 8.88
N TYR A 159 12.72 -15.56 8.27
CA TYR A 159 13.67 -14.44 8.15
C TYR A 159 13.25 -13.25 9.02
N ALA A 160 12.20 -13.41 9.80
CA ALA A 160 11.59 -12.34 10.56
C ALA A 160 11.95 -12.41 12.04
N THR A 161 12.01 -11.24 12.67
CA THR A 161 12.11 -11.09 14.12
C THR A 161 10.86 -10.39 14.63
N ILE A 162 10.42 -10.74 15.86
CA ILE A 162 9.29 -10.06 16.50
C ILE A 162 9.71 -8.63 16.85
N SER A 163 8.87 -7.67 16.46
CA SER A 163 9.07 -6.25 16.77
C SER A 163 7.80 -5.68 17.41
N ASN A 164 7.95 -4.97 18.53
CA ASN A 164 6.82 -4.50 19.33
C ASN A 164 6.39 -3.06 19.00
N SER A 165 6.65 -2.58 17.81
CA SER A 165 6.54 -1.14 17.61
C SER A 165 5.78 -0.73 16.37
N THR A 166 4.57 -0.63 16.23
CA THR A 166 3.91 0.40 15.40
C THR A 166 2.46 0.09 15.04
N ILE A 167 1.70 1.13 14.82
CA ILE A 167 0.28 1.12 14.52
C ILE A 167 0.08 1.93 13.24
N GLY A 168 -0.80 1.49 12.33
CA GLY A 168 -1.31 2.38 11.30
C GLY A 168 -0.91 2.09 9.86
N TRP A 169 -0.59 0.83 9.51
CA TRP A 169 -0.08 0.49 8.18
C TRP A 169 -1.13 0.28 7.10
N CYS A 170 -2.34 -0.14 7.50
CA CYS A 170 -3.37 -0.55 6.58
C CYS A 170 -4.74 -0.30 7.21
N GLN A 171 -5.60 0.41 6.48
CA GLN A 171 -6.94 0.72 6.95
C GLN A 171 -7.92 0.60 5.79
N PHE A 172 -8.80 -0.39 5.85
CA PHE A 172 -9.91 -0.51 4.92
C PHE A 172 -11.09 0.34 5.38
N VAL A 173 -11.71 1.07 4.47
CA VAL A 173 -12.80 1.99 4.79
C VAL A 173 -13.83 1.97 3.67
N ARG A 174 -15.13 2.05 4.02
CA ARG A 174 -16.19 2.35 3.06
C ARG A 174 -16.01 3.78 2.55
N ARG A 175 -15.73 3.93 1.25
CA ARG A 175 -15.35 5.20 0.63
C ARG A 175 -16.34 6.32 0.90
N GLU A 176 -17.64 6.05 0.75
CA GLU A 176 -18.69 7.05 0.95
C GLU A 176 -18.68 7.61 2.39
N ASN A 177 -18.57 6.72 3.37
CA ASN A 177 -18.55 7.13 4.77
C ASN A 177 -17.27 7.89 5.12
N TYR A 178 -16.14 7.54 4.51
CA TYR A 178 -14.90 8.26 4.68
C TYR A 178 -15.00 9.71 4.16
N ILE A 179 -15.61 9.91 2.99
CA ILE A 179 -15.84 11.26 2.44
C ILE A 179 -16.83 12.04 3.33
N LYS A 180 -17.91 11.43 3.77
CA LYS A 180 -18.90 12.05 4.67
C LYS A 180 -18.33 12.47 6.03
N SER A 181 -17.30 11.78 6.52
CA SER A 181 -16.61 12.14 7.77
C SER A 181 -15.55 13.24 7.61
N PHE A 182 -15.57 13.96 6.47
CA PHE A 182 -14.65 15.05 6.12
C PHE A 182 -13.20 14.60 5.87
N MET A 183 -12.99 13.32 5.59
CA MET A 183 -11.68 12.76 5.25
C MET A 183 -10.63 12.89 6.38
N MET A 184 -9.35 12.93 6.04
CA MET A 184 -8.29 13.15 7.04
C MET A 184 -8.04 14.65 7.26
N ASN A 185 -7.73 15.03 8.49
CA ASN A 185 -7.30 16.39 8.80
C ASN A 185 -5.91 16.66 8.17
N GLU A 186 -5.83 17.68 7.31
CA GLU A 186 -4.61 18.05 6.60
C GLU A 186 -3.72 19.05 7.36
N ASN A 187 -4.15 19.48 8.55
CA ASN A 187 -3.41 20.44 9.37
C ASN A 187 -2.34 19.82 10.28
N PHE A 188 -1.98 18.56 10.07
CA PHE A 188 -0.93 17.84 10.80
C PHE A 188 0.26 17.51 9.91
#